data_9d1c974569cbfca13e50845ab753f3a8
#
_entry.id   9d1c974569cbfca13e50845ab753f3a8
#
_cell.length_a   1.000
_cell.length_b   1.000
_cell.length_c   1.000
_cell.angle_alpha   90.00
_cell.angle_beta   90.00
_cell.angle_gamma   90.00
#
_symmetry.space_group_name_H-M   'P 1'
#
loop_
_entity.id
_entity.type
_entity.pdbx_description
1 polymer ?
#
loop_
_entity_poly.entity_id
_entity_poly.type
_entity_poly.pdbx_seq_one_letter_code
_entity_poly.pdbx_strand_id
1 'polypeptide(L)'
;TVEDRCSGWAVDRAIRTALGNHPDSPIISLCGDTLGGEAKHLTEALAQGDTLAQDILIGVTRDLAFALSHVTHLFHPQVITLGGGLSLIGGPLRKSIEEQLPGFLMEIYGNGPQIKLAELGEDAVPVGALLL
;
A
#
# COMPACT_ATOMS: atom_id res chain seq x y z
N THR A 1 4.18 -11.37 9.39
CA THR A 1 4.66 -11.46 7.99
C THR A 1 4.42 -10.14 7.25
N VAL A 2 4.98 -10.00 6.04
CA VAL A 2 4.71 -8.84 5.17
C VAL A 2 3.21 -8.78 4.83
N GLU A 3 2.60 -9.90 4.54
CA GLU A 3 1.17 -10.01 4.28
C GLU A 3 0.32 -9.53 5.45
N ASP A 4 0.70 -9.85 6.69
CA ASP A 4 0.00 -9.41 7.90
C ASP A 4 0.01 -7.89 8.12
N ARG A 5 0.92 -7.17 7.46
CA ARG A 5 1.15 -5.74 7.67
C ARG A 5 0.88 -4.88 6.42
N CYS A 6 0.98 -5.47 5.23
CA CYS A 6 0.97 -4.75 3.95
C CYS A 6 -0.06 -5.31 2.95
N SER A 7 -1.01 -6.15 3.37
CA SER A 7 -2.11 -6.59 2.52
C SER A 7 -3.33 -5.67 2.62
N GLY A 8 -4.27 -5.79 1.70
CA GLY A 8 -5.53 -5.03 1.78
C GLY A 8 -6.26 -5.26 3.10
N TRP A 9 -6.34 -6.51 3.58
CA TRP A 9 -6.98 -6.82 4.86
C TRP A 9 -6.19 -6.29 6.09
N ALA A 10 -4.88 -6.08 5.96
CA ALA A 10 -4.10 -5.42 7.01
C ALA A 10 -4.46 -3.94 7.12
N VAL A 11 -4.72 -3.28 5.97
CA VAL A 11 -5.25 -1.92 5.92
C VAL A 11 -6.64 -1.86 6.53
N ASP A 12 -7.54 -2.77 6.15
CA ASP A 12 -8.89 -2.89 6.75
C ASP A 12 -8.82 -2.98 8.28
N ARG A 13 -7.93 -3.83 8.77
CA ARG A 13 -7.71 -4.00 10.22
C ARG A 13 -7.16 -2.73 10.88
N ALA A 14 -6.23 -2.03 10.24
CA ALA A 14 -5.67 -0.78 10.74
C ALA A 14 -6.76 0.29 10.86
N ILE A 15 -7.60 0.43 9.84
CA ILE A 15 -8.75 1.34 9.84
C ILE A 15 -9.68 1.00 11.00
N ARG A 16 -10.10 -0.25 11.15
CA ARG A 16 -11.00 -0.68 12.23
C ARG A 16 -10.43 -0.43 13.63
N THR A 17 -9.13 -0.67 13.81
CA THR A 17 -8.47 -0.42 15.10
C THR A 17 -8.47 1.06 15.44
N ALA A 18 -8.37 1.93 14.44
CA ALA A 18 -8.34 3.37 14.62
C ALA A 18 -9.75 4.00 14.81
N LEU A 19 -10.82 3.31 14.39
CA LEU A 19 -12.21 3.79 14.47
C LEU A 19 -12.59 4.33 15.85
N GLY A 20 -12.18 3.65 16.93
CA GLY A 20 -12.51 4.03 18.30
C GLY A 20 -11.82 5.32 18.79
N ASN A 21 -10.73 5.72 18.15
CA ASN A 21 -9.89 6.84 18.59
C ASN A 21 -10.03 8.11 17.73
N HIS A 22 -10.67 8.01 16.55
CA HIS A 22 -10.77 9.09 15.56
C HIS A 22 -12.19 9.22 14.99
N PRO A 23 -13.22 9.52 15.83
CA PRO A 23 -14.62 9.50 15.40
C PRO A 23 -14.94 10.53 14.29
N ASP A 24 -14.16 11.60 14.19
CA ASP A 24 -14.37 12.68 13.21
C ASP A 24 -13.61 12.49 11.89
N SER A 25 -12.92 11.37 11.72
CA SER A 25 -12.15 11.10 10.50
C SER A 25 -13.06 10.79 9.32
N PRO A 26 -12.86 11.42 8.13
CA PRO A 26 -13.61 11.13 6.92
C PRO A 26 -13.63 9.66 6.53
N ILE A 27 -12.54 8.92 6.70
CA ILE A 27 -12.51 7.48 6.36
C ILE A 27 -13.53 6.68 7.17
N ILE A 28 -13.83 7.10 8.40
CA ILE A 28 -14.83 6.45 9.24
C ILE A 28 -16.22 6.62 8.66
N SER A 29 -16.55 7.83 8.22
CA SER A 29 -17.82 8.13 7.57
C SER A 29 -17.99 7.36 6.26
N LEU A 30 -16.90 7.18 5.50
CA LEU A 30 -16.88 6.44 4.23
C LEU A 30 -17.04 4.92 4.42
N CYS A 31 -16.48 4.37 5.48
CA CYS A 31 -16.58 2.93 5.78
C CYS A 31 -17.98 2.53 6.26
N GLY A 32 -18.70 3.40 6.96
CA GLY A 32 -20.00 3.10 7.55
C GLY A 32 -19.96 1.87 8.47
N ASP A 33 -21.07 1.14 8.56
CA ASP A 33 -21.20 -0.08 9.39
C ASP A 33 -20.79 -1.37 8.66
N THR A 34 -20.27 -1.26 7.41
CA THR A 34 -19.90 -2.43 6.61
C THR A 34 -18.53 -2.95 7.05
N LEU A 35 -18.49 -4.22 7.45
CA LEU A 35 -17.24 -4.90 7.83
C LEU A 35 -16.58 -5.53 6.58
N GLY A 36 -15.35 -5.15 6.30
CA GLY A 36 -14.50 -5.67 5.22
C GLY A 36 -14.48 -4.77 3.99
N GLY A 37 -13.30 -4.62 3.41
CA GLY A 37 -13.07 -3.81 2.22
C GLY A 37 -12.93 -2.31 2.51
N GLU A 38 -12.62 -1.94 3.73
CA GLU A 38 -12.41 -0.55 4.15
C GLU A 38 -11.23 0.11 3.41
N ALA A 39 -10.24 -0.70 3.00
CA ALA A 39 -9.06 -0.23 2.24
C ALA A 39 -9.43 0.50 0.94
N LYS A 40 -10.54 0.16 0.29
CA LYS A 40 -11.01 0.83 -0.93
C LYS A 40 -11.41 2.29 -0.70
N HIS A 41 -11.79 2.66 0.53
CA HIS A 41 -12.14 4.03 0.90
C HIS A 41 -10.92 4.88 1.24
N LEU A 42 -9.73 4.25 1.38
CA LEU A 42 -8.50 4.96 1.73
C LEU A 42 -8.14 6.04 0.71
N THR A 43 -8.29 5.74 -0.59
CA THR A 43 -7.96 6.71 -1.66
C THR A 43 -8.84 7.96 -1.60
N GLU A 44 -10.14 7.79 -1.34
CA GLU A 44 -11.08 8.90 -1.21
C GLU A 44 -10.80 9.74 0.03
N ALA A 45 -10.54 9.10 1.18
CA ALA A 45 -10.17 9.77 2.41
C ALA A 45 -8.86 10.58 2.26
N LEU A 46 -7.86 10.02 1.58
CA LEU A 46 -6.60 10.71 1.26
C LEU A 46 -6.85 11.95 0.39
N ALA A 47 -7.76 11.87 -0.59
CA ALA A 47 -8.12 13.00 -1.43
C ALA A 47 -8.82 14.11 -0.65
N GLN A 48 -9.51 13.78 0.44
CA GLN A 48 -10.14 14.73 1.36
C GLN A 48 -9.15 15.29 2.41
N GLY A 49 -7.88 14.86 2.39
CA GLY A 49 -6.86 15.32 3.33
C GLY A 49 -6.97 14.69 4.72
N ASP A 50 -7.60 13.52 4.84
CA ASP A 50 -7.74 12.81 6.10
C ASP A 50 -6.37 12.40 6.67
N THR A 51 -6.05 12.92 7.85
CA THR A 51 -4.76 12.65 8.52
C THR A 51 -4.65 11.21 8.99
N LEU A 52 -5.75 10.58 9.42
CA LEU A 52 -5.76 9.16 9.78
C LEU A 52 -5.46 8.28 8.58
N ALA A 53 -6.08 8.57 7.42
CA ALA A 53 -5.80 7.87 6.18
C ALA A 53 -4.33 8.02 5.76
N GLN A 54 -3.74 9.19 5.95
CA GLN A 54 -2.31 9.45 5.69
C GLN A 54 -1.42 8.62 6.62
N ASP A 55 -1.70 8.60 7.92
CA ASP A 55 -0.92 7.83 8.90
C ASP A 55 -0.98 6.33 8.62
N ILE A 56 -2.15 5.80 8.26
CA ILE A 56 -2.33 4.40 7.86
C ILE A 56 -1.51 4.10 6.60
N LEU A 57 -1.58 4.95 5.57
CA LEU A 57 -0.81 4.79 4.35
C LEU A 57 0.69 4.77 4.63
N ILE A 58 1.19 5.74 5.41
CA ILE A 58 2.61 5.84 5.78
C ILE A 58 3.06 4.57 6.53
N GLY A 59 2.28 4.09 7.49
CA GLY A 59 2.59 2.88 8.23
C GLY A 59 2.71 1.64 7.34
N VAL A 60 1.73 1.42 6.48
CA VAL A 60 1.71 0.28 5.54
C VAL A 60 2.84 0.38 4.52
N THR A 61 3.07 1.55 3.95
CA THR A 61 4.12 1.75 2.95
C THR A 61 5.53 1.67 3.53
N ARG A 62 5.71 2.03 4.80
CA ARG A 62 6.98 1.85 5.51
C ARG A 62 7.34 0.37 5.66
N ASP A 63 6.38 -0.44 6.11
CA ASP A 63 6.59 -1.87 6.25
C ASP A 63 6.84 -2.53 4.88
N LEU A 64 6.13 -2.09 3.85
CA LEU A 64 6.31 -2.56 2.49
C LEU A 64 7.68 -2.13 1.92
N ALA A 65 8.09 -0.88 2.09
CA ALA A 65 9.40 -0.38 1.67
C ALA A 65 10.54 -1.15 2.34
N PHE A 66 10.40 -1.47 3.63
CA PHE A 66 11.35 -2.34 4.33
C PHE A 66 11.43 -3.73 3.69
N ALA A 67 10.30 -4.36 3.38
CA ALA A 67 10.29 -5.66 2.69
C ALA A 67 10.90 -5.58 1.28
N LEU A 68 10.58 -4.54 0.52
CA LEU A 68 11.11 -4.30 -0.83
C LEU A 68 12.61 -4.01 -0.82
N SER A 69 13.14 -3.44 0.26
CA SER A 69 14.60 -3.26 0.39
C SER A 69 15.34 -4.59 0.40
N HIS A 70 14.79 -5.63 1.04
CA HIS A 70 15.37 -6.97 1.01
C HIS A 70 15.34 -7.57 -0.39
N VAL A 71 14.24 -7.41 -1.12
CA VAL A 71 14.13 -7.83 -2.52
C VAL A 71 15.17 -7.10 -3.38
N THR A 72 15.33 -5.80 -3.15
CA THR A 72 16.31 -4.98 -3.87
C THR A 72 17.74 -5.44 -3.60
N HIS A 73 18.08 -5.70 -2.34
CA HIS A 73 19.42 -6.16 -1.95
C HIS A 73 19.75 -7.55 -2.47
N LEU A 74 18.74 -8.44 -2.60
CA LEU A 74 18.95 -9.83 -3.04
C LEU A 74 18.99 -9.98 -4.56
N PHE A 75 18.12 -9.25 -5.27
CA PHE A 75 17.87 -9.48 -6.70
C PHE A 75 18.31 -8.34 -7.60
N HIS A 76 18.61 -7.17 -7.05
CA HIS A 76 19.01 -5.98 -7.80
C HIS A 76 18.05 -5.62 -8.96
N PRO A 77 16.72 -5.63 -8.74
CA PRO A 77 15.78 -5.35 -9.81
C PRO A 77 15.88 -3.88 -10.25
N GLN A 78 15.69 -3.63 -11.53
CA GLN A 78 15.57 -2.26 -12.05
C GLN A 78 14.16 -1.70 -11.88
N VAL A 79 13.17 -2.60 -11.86
CA VAL A 79 11.74 -2.28 -11.73
C VAL A 79 11.09 -3.27 -10.79
N ILE A 80 10.22 -2.77 -9.89
CA ILE A 80 9.32 -3.58 -9.08
C ILE A 80 7.89 -3.18 -9.44
N THR A 81 7.09 -4.16 -9.87
CA THR A 81 5.67 -3.94 -10.18
C THR A 81 4.81 -4.46 -9.02
N LEU A 82 3.96 -3.59 -8.49
CA LEU A 82 3.03 -3.91 -7.42
C LEU A 82 1.64 -4.22 -8.01
N GLY A 83 1.09 -5.36 -7.62
CA GLY A 83 -0.27 -5.79 -8.01
C GLY A 83 -1.11 -6.17 -6.79
N GLY A 84 -2.33 -6.65 -7.05
CA GLY A 84 -3.29 -7.03 -6.02
C GLY A 84 -4.06 -5.85 -5.43
N GLY A 85 -4.93 -6.12 -4.44
CA GLY A 85 -5.87 -5.13 -3.89
C GLY A 85 -5.22 -3.85 -3.38
N LEU A 86 -4.02 -3.94 -2.78
CA LEU A 86 -3.32 -2.76 -2.28
C LEU A 86 -2.92 -1.79 -3.41
N SER A 87 -2.63 -2.30 -4.62
CA SER A 87 -2.28 -1.46 -5.77
C SER A 87 -3.41 -0.53 -6.23
N LEU A 88 -4.66 -0.81 -5.82
CA LEU A 88 -5.83 0.02 -6.11
C LEU A 88 -5.77 1.39 -5.43
N ILE A 89 -4.96 1.56 -4.38
CA ILE A 89 -4.69 2.87 -3.77
C ILE A 89 -4.01 3.81 -4.79
N GLY A 90 -3.32 3.25 -5.78
CA GLY A 90 -2.83 4.01 -6.92
C GLY A 90 -1.60 4.88 -6.62
N GLY A 91 -1.62 6.10 -7.17
CA GLY A 91 -0.52 7.06 -7.07
C GLY A 91 -0.02 7.35 -5.66
N PRO A 92 -0.89 7.55 -4.66
CA PRO A 92 -0.47 7.77 -3.26
C PRO A 92 0.38 6.62 -2.70
N LEU A 93 0.01 5.36 -2.98
CA LEU A 93 0.80 4.19 -2.56
C LEU A 93 2.21 4.23 -3.17
N ARG A 94 2.27 4.38 -4.50
CA ARG A 94 3.55 4.42 -5.22
C ARG A 94 4.46 5.51 -4.69
N LYS A 95 3.95 6.73 -4.59
CA LYS A 95 4.71 7.90 -4.13
C LYS A 95 5.25 7.70 -2.71
N SER A 96 4.41 7.21 -1.79
CA SER A 96 4.82 6.96 -0.42
C SER A 96 5.91 5.88 -0.31
N ILE A 97 5.89 4.84 -1.16
CA ILE A 97 6.95 3.84 -1.21
C ILE A 97 8.24 4.44 -1.78
N GLU A 98 8.17 5.19 -2.89
CA GLU A 98 9.32 5.85 -3.52
C GLU A 98 10.02 6.82 -2.55
N GLU A 99 9.28 7.47 -1.66
CA GLU A 99 9.82 8.35 -0.63
C GLU A 99 10.50 7.61 0.52
N GLN A 100 10.00 6.43 0.90
CA GLN A 100 10.47 5.70 2.07
C GLN A 100 11.55 4.65 1.75
N LEU A 101 11.50 4.04 0.57
CA LEU A 101 12.39 2.94 0.17
C LEU A 101 13.89 3.32 0.27
N PRO A 102 14.33 4.50 -0.19
CA PRO A 102 15.75 4.89 -0.08
C PRO A 102 16.28 4.85 1.34
N GLY A 103 15.45 5.12 2.35
CA GLY A 103 15.83 5.07 3.76
C GLY A 103 16.19 3.67 4.28
N PHE A 104 15.84 2.62 3.54
CA PHE A 104 16.14 1.23 3.86
C PHE A 104 17.20 0.60 2.93
N LEU A 105 17.68 1.35 1.94
CA LEU A 105 18.68 0.87 0.99
C LEU A 105 20.10 1.27 1.41
N MET A 106 21.08 0.44 1.06
CA MET A 106 22.48 0.85 1.13
C MET A 106 22.75 1.91 0.06
N GLU A 107 23.65 2.85 0.36
CA GLU A 107 23.98 4.00 -0.53
C GLU A 107 24.30 3.62 -1.98
N ILE A 108 24.89 2.44 -2.19
CA ILE A 108 25.23 1.94 -3.54
C ILE A 108 24.02 1.77 -4.46
N TYR A 109 22.82 1.63 -3.88
CA TYR A 109 21.56 1.48 -4.65
C TYR A 109 20.91 2.82 -5.00
N GLY A 110 21.40 3.93 -4.49
CA GLY A 110 20.82 5.25 -4.71
C GLY A 110 19.34 5.30 -4.32
N ASN A 111 18.50 5.72 -5.26
CA ASN A 111 17.05 5.77 -5.03
C ASN A 111 16.34 4.40 -5.15
N GLY A 112 17.07 3.34 -5.49
CA GLY A 112 16.52 2.01 -5.67
C GLY A 112 15.81 1.78 -7.01
N PRO A 113 15.03 0.68 -7.11
CA PRO A 113 14.29 0.34 -8.31
C PRO A 113 13.12 1.28 -8.58
N GLN A 114 12.74 1.39 -9.86
CA GLN A 114 11.51 2.08 -10.24
C GLN A 114 10.29 1.30 -9.72
N ILE A 115 9.39 1.97 -9.02
CA ILE A 115 8.14 1.37 -8.56
C ILE A 115 7.04 1.62 -9.60
N LYS A 116 6.38 0.55 -10.05
CA LYS A 116 5.23 0.60 -10.95
C LYS A 116 4.03 -0.08 -10.32
N LEU A 117 2.85 0.32 -10.75
CA LEU A 117 1.60 -0.36 -10.41
C LEU A 117 1.19 -1.24 -11.58
N ALA A 118 0.66 -2.45 -11.30
CA ALA A 118 0.14 -3.34 -12.32
C ALA A 118 -1.11 -2.73 -12.96
N GLU A 119 -1.17 -2.71 -14.30
CA GLU A 119 -2.32 -2.16 -15.04
C GLU A 119 -3.60 -2.96 -14.81
N LEU A 120 -3.47 -4.28 -14.62
CA LEU A 120 -4.59 -5.19 -14.39
C LEU A 120 -5.02 -5.27 -12.90
N GLY A 121 -4.33 -4.59 -11.99
CA GLY A 121 -4.66 -4.59 -10.56
C GLY A 121 -4.83 -6.01 -9.99
N GLU A 122 -6.04 -6.33 -9.50
CA GLU A 122 -6.38 -7.64 -8.94
C GLU A 122 -6.53 -8.74 -10.01
N ASP A 123 -6.81 -8.37 -11.26
CA ASP A 123 -7.02 -9.31 -12.37
C ASP A 123 -5.70 -9.81 -12.99
N ALA A 124 -4.56 -9.33 -12.55
CA ALA A 124 -3.26 -9.70 -13.11
C ALA A 124 -3.00 -11.22 -13.05
N VAL A 125 -3.36 -11.87 -11.94
CA VAL A 125 -3.17 -13.32 -11.76
C VAL A 125 -4.20 -14.13 -12.56
N PRO A 126 -5.53 -13.87 -12.46
CA PRO A 126 -6.52 -14.58 -13.28
C PRO A 126 -6.27 -14.44 -14.79
N VAL A 127 -5.98 -13.24 -15.27
CA VAL A 127 -5.70 -13.00 -16.70
C VAL A 127 -4.43 -13.73 -17.13
N GLY A 128 -3.35 -13.65 -16.33
CA GLY A 128 -2.11 -14.39 -16.61
C GLY A 128 -2.32 -15.91 -16.68
N ALA A 129 -3.14 -16.47 -15.82
CA ALA A 129 -3.47 -17.89 -15.82
C ALA A 129 -4.29 -18.33 -17.05
N LEU A 130 -5.10 -17.42 -17.64
CA LEU A 130 -5.87 -17.71 -18.85
C LEU A 130 -5.04 -17.62 -20.14
N LEU A 131 -3.87 -17.00 -20.08
CA LEU A 131 -2.97 -16.81 -21.25
C LEU A 131 -1.90 -17.91 -21.36
N LEU A 132 -1.81 -18.83 -20.38
CA LEU A 132 -0.92 -19.99 -20.39
C LEU A 132 -1.60 -21.21 -20.98
#